data_b286785dc1553d79f78d39229bd41df9
#
_entry.id   b286785dc1553d79f78d39229bd41df9
#
_cell.length_a   1.000
_cell.length_b   1.000
_cell.length_c   1.000
_cell.angle_alpha   90.00
_cell.angle_beta   90.00
_cell.angle_gamma   90.00
#
_symmetry.space_group_name_H-M   'P 1'
#
loop_
_entity.id
_entity.type
_entity.pdbx_description
1 polymer ?
#
loop_
_entity_poly.entity_id
_entity_poly.type
_entity_poly.pdbx_seq_one_letter_code
_entity_poly.pdbx_strand_id
1 'polypeptide(L)'
;MTRSENFILDFTHIYIDENIEQTENIVRIDCSDILETDLYCTKEGEAEIQKRIENFSINGVHFIDSGNYHYITKIMTDKINKKFSLVLYDHHTDMQKPMVEGMTSCGDWAAQVIEQNENLEQLILVGASEADIQQINVKNQSKLITFSAEELRNNSGREKLDLIETDVPFYISIDKDILDKHYIETNWSQGHMSLGMLEHLLKFFLKDKKIIG
;
A
#
# COMPACT_ATOMS: atom_id res chain seq x y z
N MET A 1 2.81 18.51 17.89
CA MET A 1 1.88 17.37 17.80
C MET A 1 1.28 17.43 16.41
N THR A 2 1.70 16.55 15.51
CA THR A 2 1.07 16.38 14.20
C THR A 2 -0.34 15.82 14.44
N ARG A 3 -1.37 16.50 13.95
CA ARG A 3 -2.74 15.98 13.96
C ARG A 3 -2.77 14.71 13.10
N SER A 4 -3.55 13.71 13.53
CA SER A 4 -4.03 12.66 12.63
C SER A 4 -4.86 13.37 11.56
N GLU A 5 -4.41 13.36 10.33
CA GLU A 5 -5.05 14.08 9.24
C GLU A 5 -5.33 13.09 8.12
N ASN A 6 -6.61 12.87 7.83
CA ASN A 6 -6.99 12.15 6.63
C ASN A 6 -6.78 13.06 5.43
N PHE A 7 -6.22 12.54 4.33
CA PHE A 7 -6.06 13.33 3.11
C PHE A 7 -6.22 12.50 1.83
N ILE A 8 -6.46 13.22 0.76
CA ILE A 8 -6.47 12.71 -0.61
C ILE A 8 -5.27 13.32 -1.33
N LEU A 9 -4.43 12.50 -1.95
CA LEU A 9 -3.50 12.92 -2.99
C LEU A 9 -4.22 12.81 -4.33
N ASP A 10 -4.49 13.96 -4.92
CA ASP A 10 -5.37 14.08 -6.09
C ASP A 10 -4.54 14.39 -7.34
N PHE A 11 -4.26 13.36 -8.15
CA PHE A 11 -3.52 13.47 -9.40
C PHE A 11 -4.43 13.58 -10.63
N THR A 12 -5.56 12.86 -10.63
CA THR A 12 -6.45 12.72 -11.80
C THR A 12 -7.87 13.21 -11.57
N HIS A 13 -8.13 13.76 -10.38
CA HIS A 13 -9.45 14.23 -9.96
C HIS A 13 -10.51 13.11 -9.89
N ILE A 14 -10.09 11.85 -9.68
CA ILE A 14 -10.98 10.69 -9.64
C ILE A 14 -12.02 10.76 -8.51
N TYR A 15 -11.75 11.51 -7.44
CA TYR A 15 -12.66 11.64 -6.29
C TYR A 15 -13.56 12.88 -6.33
N ILE A 16 -13.60 13.63 -7.45
CA ILE A 16 -14.31 14.93 -7.50
C ILE A 16 -15.82 14.78 -7.26
N ASP A 17 -16.41 13.69 -7.72
CA ASP A 17 -17.85 13.42 -7.64
C ASP A 17 -18.23 12.62 -6.37
N GLU A 18 -17.29 12.19 -5.56
CA GLU A 18 -17.55 11.25 -4.46
C GLU A 18 -17.88 11.91 -3.12
N ASN A 19 -17.97 13.22 -3.01
CA ASN A 19 -18.31 13.97 -1.79
C ASN A 19 -17.61 13.49 -0.48
N ILE A 20 -16.48 12.78 -0.61
CA ILE A 20 -15.74 12.20 0.52
C ILE A 20 -15.35 13.26 1.53
N GLU A 21 -14.99 14.45 1.04
CA GLU A 21 -14.56 15.58 1.87
C GLU A 21 -15.65 16.12 2.80
N GLN A 22 -16.92 15.93 2.46
CA GLN A 22 -18.06 16.43 3.24
C GLN A 22 -18.43 15.51 4.41
N THR A 23 -18.07 14.22 4.32
CA THR A 23 -18.42 13.21 5.32
C THR A 23 -17.34 13.01 6.38
N GLU A 24 -16.09 13.32 6.03
CA GLU A 24 -14.91 13.15 6.89
C GLU A 24 -14.07 14.42 6.82
N ASN A 25 -13.38 14.78 7.86
CA ASN A 25 -12.42 15.89 7.82
C ASN A 25 -11.18 15.49 7.00
N ILE A 26 -11.34 15.45 5.68
CA ILE A 26 -10.31 15.04 4.73
C ILE A 26 -9.75 16.28 4.02
N VAL A 27 -8.44 16.40 3.97
CA VAL A 27 -7.74 17.46 3.24
C VAL A 27 -7.41 16.97 1.84
N ARG A 28 -7.83 17.70 0.80
CA ARG A 28 -7.40 17.41 -0.58
C ARG A 28 -6.08 18.13 -0.86
N ILE A 29 -5.11 17.36 -1.34
CA ILE A 29 -3.80 17.85 -1.76
C ILE A 29 -3.75 17.67 -3.29
N ASP A 30 -3.87 18.79 -4.01
CA ASP A 30 -3.78 18.79 -5.47
C ASP A 30 -2.35 18.43 -5.91
N CYS A 31 -2.22 17.38 -6.70
CA CYS A 31 -0.99 16.88 -7.26
C CYS A 31 -1.06 16.80 -8.80
N SER A 32 -2.11 17.35 -9.41
CA SER A 32 -2.39 17.23 -10.85
C SER A 32 -1.37 17.94 -11.76
N ASP A 33 -0.61 18.88 -11.21
CA ASP A 33 0.44 19.61 -11.91
C ASP A 33 1.84 18.98 -11.76
N ILE A 34 1.97 17.89 -10.97
CA ILE A 34 3.25 17.20 -10.83
C ILE A 34 3.45 16.29 -12.04
N LEU A 35 4.50 16.58 -12.80
CA LEU A 35 4.81 15.82 -14.01
C LEU A 35 5.51 14.49 -13.69
N GLU A 36 5.45 13.56 -14.63
CA GLU A 36 6.18 12.28 -14.58
C GLU A 36 5.88 11.44 -13.34
N THR A 37 4.58 11.33 -13.00
CA THR A 37 4.08 10.61 -11.83
C THR A 37 3.09 9.49 -12.17
N ASP A 38 2.62 9.40 -13.41
CA ASP A 38 1.66 8.36 -13.82
C ASP A 38 2.39 7.03 -14.10
N LEU A 39 2.03 5.96 -13.41
CA LEU A 39 2.65 4.62 -13.43
C LEU A 39 4.10 4.59 -12.90
N TYR A 40 4.91 5.54 -13.31
CA TYR A 40 6.32 5.72 -12.93
C TYR A 40 6.51 7.11 -12.34
N CYS A 41 7.31 7.17 -11.29
CA CYS A 41 7.66 8.41 -10.64
C CYS A 41 9.16 8.67 -10.76
N THR A 42 9.50 9.82 -11.34
CA THR A 42 10.90 10.30 -11.36
C THR A 42 11.31 10.78 -9.97
N LYS A 43 12.62 10.94 -9.77
CA LYS A 43 13.14 11.53 -8.51
C LYS A 43 12.63 12.95 -8.28
N GLU A 44 12.46 13.71 -9.34
CA GLU A 44 11.92 15.06 -9.32
C GLU A 44 10.44 15.06 -8.92
N GLY A 45 9.65 14.15 -9.50
CA GLY A 45 8.24 13.93 -9.11
C GLY A 45 8.11 13.48 -7.65
N GLU A 46 8.92 12.52 -7.21
CA GLU A 46 8.96 12.05 -5.82
C GLU A 46 9.28 13.19 -4.85
N ALA A 47 10.29 14.01 -5.16
CA ALA A 47 10.68 15.13 -4.32
C ALA A 47 9.55 16.20 -4.21
N GLU A 48 8.83 16.47 -5.29
CA GLU A 48 7.71 17.42 -5.25
C GLU A 48 6.52 16.85 -4.46
N ILE A 49 6.21 15.55 -4.59
CA ILE A 49 5.20 14.87 -3.76
C ILE A 49 5.61 14.94 -2.28
N GLN A 50 6.83 14.57 -1.94
CA GLN A 50 7.35 14.64 -0.57
C GLN A 50 7.20 16.02 0.04
N LYS A 51 7.51 17.06 -0.72
CA LYS A 51 7.35 18.46 -0.30
C LYS A 51 5.89 18.82 -0.03
N ARG A 52 4.93 18.35 -0.86
CA ARG A 52 3.50 18.61 -0.64
C ARG A 52 2.97 17.94 0.61
N ILE A 53 3.50 16.78 0.97
CA ILE A 53 3.08 16.04 2.15
C ILE A 53 4.01 16.20 3.36
N GLU A 54 5.01 17.08 3.31
CA GLU A 54 6.02 17.19 4.37
C GLU A 54 5.41 17.48 5.75
N ASN A 55 4.40 18.34 5.79
CA ASN A 55 3.72 18.78 7.03
C ASN A 55 2.56 17.87 7.45
N PHE A 56 2.22 16.86 6.66
CA PHE A 56 1.15 15.92 6.96
C PHE A 56 1.67 14.70 7.72
N SER A 57 0.84 14.22 8.65
CA SER A 57 1.14 13.01 9.40
C SER A 57 0.97 11.76 8.53
N ILE A 58 1.75 10.73 8.81
CA ILE A 58 1.49 9.37 8.29
C ILE A 58 0.32 8.69 9.01
N ASN A 59 -0.16 9.25 10.14
CA ASN A 59 -1.29 8.67 10.86
C ASN A 59 -2.60 9.18 10.27
N GLY A 60 -3.47 8.27 9.90
CA GLY A 60 -4.76 8.59 9.32
C GLY A 60 -5.10 7.67 8.16
N VAL A 61 -6.16 8.01 7.44
CA VAL A 61 -6.58 7.34 6.21
C VAL A 61 -6.20 8.24 5.03
N HIS A 62 -5.44 7.68 4.11
CA HIS A 62 -4.95 8.40 2.94
C HIS A 62 -5.47 7.73 1.66
N PHE A 63 -6.06 8.52 0.80
CA PHE A 63 -6.50 8.10 -0.52
C PHE A 63 -5.46 8.57 -1.54
N ILE A 64 -4.94 7.64 -2.34
CA ILE A 64 -3.80 7.88 -3.22
C ILE A 64 -4.17 7.78 -4.71
N ASP A 65 -5.35 8.29 -5.08
CA ASP A 65 -5.87 8.29 -6.45
C ASP A 65 -6.11 6.86 -6.99
N SER A 66 -5.61 6.51 -8.16
CA SER A 66 -5.74 5.17 -8.76
C SER A 66 -4.52 4.28 -8.44
N GLY A 67 -4.62 2.98 -8.78
CA GLY A 67 -3.51 2.03 -8.63
C GLY A 67 -2.21 2.45 -9.35
N ASN A 68 -2.30 3.34 -10.36
CA ASN A 68 -1.12 3.91 -11.02
C ASN A 68 -0.18 4.65 -10.05
N TYR A 69 -0.70 5.12 -8.93
CA TYR A 69 0.02 5.89 -7.92
C TYR A 69 0.31 5.08 -6.65
N HIS A 70 0.16 3.74 -6.67
CA HIS A 70 0.35 2.90 -5.48
C HIS A 70 1.74 3.04 -4.86
N TYR A 71 2.76 3.43 -5.63
CA TYR A 71 4.11 3.74 -5.15
C TYR A 71 4.16 4.87 -4.09
N ILE A 72 3.10 5.67 -3.94
CA ILE A 72 2.97 6.66 -2.86
C ILE A 72 3.12 6.01 -1.49
N THR A 73 2.71 4.75 -1.34
CA THR A 73 2.92 3.97 -0.11
C THR A 73 4.40 3.93 0.28
N LYS A 74 5.32 3.79 -0.69
CA LYS A 74 6.77 3.90 -0.42
C LYS A 74 7.12 5.29 0.14
N ILE A 75 6.66 6.35 -0.52
CA ILE A 75 6.94 7.73 -0.09
C ILE A 75 6.42 7.98 1.34
N MET A 76 5.24 7.46 1.66
CA MET A 76 4.66 7.55 3.01
C MET A 76 5.48 6.74 4.03
N THR A 77 5.87 5.52 3.70
CA THR A 77 6.64 4.67 4.61
C THR A 77 8.07 5.16 4.82
N ASP A 78 8.66 5.89 3.87
CA ASP A 78 9.96 6.53 4.02
C ASP A 78 9.97 7.65 5.09
N LYS A 79 8.81 8.19 5.45
CA LYS A 79 8.66 9.13 6.57
C LYS A 79 8.70 8.45 7.95
N ILE A 80 8.63 7.12 8.02
CA ILE A 80 8.61 6.36 9.28
C ILE A 80 10.05 6.23 9.80
N ASN A 81 10.32 6.83 10.94
CA ASN A 81 11.67 6.87 11.55
C ASN A 81 11.88 5.88 12.70
N LYS A 82 11.04 4.86 12.78
CA LYS A 82 11.10 3.78 13.78
C LYS A 82 10.70 2.47 13.12
N LYS A 83 11.03 1.35 13.76
CA LYS A 83 10.68 0.02 13.26
C LYS A 83 9.17 -0.12 13.07
N PHE A 84 8.77 -0.72 11.94
CA PHE A 84 7.37 -0.94 11.58
C PHE A 84 7.21 -2.18 10.69
N SER A 85 5.99 -2.66 10.62
CA SER A 85 5.55 -3.69 9.67
C SER A 85 4.65 -3.07 8.61
N LEU A 86 4.81 -3.48 7.35
CA LEU A 86 3.92 -3.10 6.25
C LEU A 86 2.99 -4.26 5.92
N VAL A 87 1.68 -4.01 5.95
CA VAL A 87 0.67 -4.94 5.44
C VAL A 87 0.17 -4.42 4.11
N LEU A 88 0.35 -5.21 3.07
CA LEU A 88 -0.05 -4.91 1.70
C LEU A 88 -1.16 -5.84 1.27
N TYR A 89 -2.38 -5.32 1.12
CA TYR A 89 -3.51 -6.00 0.50
C TYR A 89 -3.55 -5.64 -0.98
N ASP A 90 -3.31 -6.61 -1.86
CA ASP A 90 -3.16 -6.37 -3.27
C ASP A 90 -3.39 -7.64 -4.09
N HIS A 91 -3.94 -7.50 -5.29
CA HIS A 91 -3.98 -8.57 -6.28
C HIS A 91 -2.60 -8.81 -6.92
N HIS A 92 -1.78 -7.76 -7.01
CA HIS A 92 -0.43 -7.79 -7.54
C HIS A 92 0.62 -7.96 -6.42
N THR A 93 1.85 -8.19 -6.78
CA THR A 93 2.93 -8.29 -5.79
C THR A 93 3.60 -6.94 -5.54
N ASP A 94 3.55 -6.04 -6.52
CA ASP A 94 4.29 -4.77 -6.57
C ASP A 94 5.80 -4.92 -6.28
N MET A 95 6.31 -6.12 -6.60
CA MET A 95 7.72 -6.51 -6.41
C MET A 95 8.36 -6.93 -7.74
N GLN A 96 7.93 -6.33 -8.84
CA GLN A 96 8.53 -6.54 -10.14
C GLN A 96 9.97 -6.01 -10.17
N LYS A 97 10.73 -6.50 -11.13
CA LYS A 97 12.05 -5.94 -11.38
C LYS A 97 11.89 -4.53 -11.98
N PRO A 98 12.61 -3.51 -11.47
CA PRO A 98 12.53 -2.15 -12.01
C PRO A 98 12.81 -2.14 -13.52
N MET A 99 11.91 -1.53 -14.28
CA MET A 99 12.10 -1.37 -15.74
C MET A 99 13.01 -0.19 -16.08
N VAL A 100 13.01 0.84 -15.23
CA VAL A 100 13.84 2.04 -15.40
C VAL A 100 14.63 2.25 -14.11
N GLU A 101 15.97 2.28 -14.25
CA GLU A 101 16.86 2.49 -13.10
C GLU A 101 16.67 3.90 -12.53
N GLY A 102 16.53 3.98 -11.21
CA GLY A 102 16.41 5.25 -10.48
C GLY A 102 15.01 5.84 -10.46
N MET A 103 14.00 5.16 -10.98
CA MET A 103 12.59 5.51 -10.86
C MET A 103 11.89 4.53 -9.92
N THR A 104 10.75 4.93 -9.39
CA THR A 104 9.82 4.07 -8.67
C THR A 104 8.56 3.90 -9.52
N SER A 105 7.98 2.71 -9.56
CA SER A 105 6.73 2.45 -10.27
C SER A 105 5.67 1.83 -9.38
N CYS A 106 4.42 1.85 -9.84
CA CYS A 106 3.33 1.16 -9.17
C CYS A 106 3.58 -0.36 -9.05
N GLY A 107 4.38 -0.96 -9.94
CA GLY A 107 4.65 -2.40 -9.92
C GLY A 107 5.95 -2.82 -9.22
N ASP A 108 6.80 -1.90 -8.75
CA ASP A 108 8.09 -2.24 -8.13
C ASP A 108 8.36 -1.59 -6.76
N TRP A 109 7.48 -0.74 -6.31
CA TRP A 109 7.68 0.04 -5.09
C TRP A 109 7.84 -0.82 -3.83
N ALA A 110 7.09 -1.93 -3.73
CA ALA A 110 7.15 -2.81 -2.57
C ALA A 110 8.50 -3.55 -2.50
N ALA A 111 9.09 -3.92 -3.65
CA ALA A 111 10.47 -4.43 -3.68
C ALA A 111 11.47 -3.38 -3.19
N GLN A 112 11.30 -2.12 -3.58
CA GLN A 112 12.16 -1.04 -3.10
C GLN A 112 12.03 -0.83 -1.58
N VAL A 113 10.82 -0.88 -1.03
CA VAL A 113 10.60 -0.77 0.43
C VAL A 113 11.30 -1.91 1.17
N ILE A 114 11.11 -3.17 0.73
CA ILE A 114 11.70 -4.33 1.43
C ILE A 114 13.23 -4.35 1.33
N GLU A 115 13.81 -3.79 0.27
CA GLU A 115 15.25 -3.77 0.06
C GLU A 115 15.96 -2.57 0.66
N GLN A 116 15.31 -1.41 0.74
CA GLN A 116 15.96 -0.13 1.02
C GLN A 116 15.52 0.51 2.33
N ASN A 117 14.29 0.22 2.82
CA ASN A 117 13.83 0.84 4.05
C ASN A 117 14.40 0.12 5.28
N GLU A 118 15.36 0.76 5.95
CA GLU A 118 16.04 0.21 7.13
C GLU A 118 15.13 0.04 8.34
N ASN A 119 14.00 0.76 8.38
CA ASN A 119 13.02 0.68 9.47
C ASN A 119 11.98 -0.42 9.26
N LEU A 120 11.88 -1.00 8.05
CA LEU A 120 10.98 -2.11 7.80
C LEU A 120 11.48 -3.38 8.51
N GLU A 121 10.66 -3.95 9.38
CA GLU A 121 10.92 -5.27 9.99
C GLU A 121 10.39 -6.39 9.10
N GLN A 122 9.16 -6.25 8.62
CA GLN A 122 8.50 -7.23 7.77
C GLN A 122 7.50 -6.59 6.82
N LEU A 123 7.29 -7.21 5.67
CA LEU A 123 6.23 -6.92 4.72
C LEU A 123 5.32 -8.15 4.62
N ILE A 124 4.04 -7.94 4.86
CA ILE A 124 3.01 -8.99 4.81
C ILE A 124 2.16 -8.72 3.57
N LEU A 125 2.37 -9.51 2.52
CA LEU A 125 1.61 -9.45 1.27
C LEU A 125 0.40 -10.38 1.34
N VAL A 126 -0.78 -9.85 1.06
CA VAL A 126 -2.04 -10.58 1.16
C VAL A 126 -2.84 -10.43 -0.14
N GLY A 127 -3.11 -11.53 -0.84
CA GLY A 127 -4.06 -11.56 -1.94
C GLY A 127 -3.50 -11.83 -3.33
N ALA A 128 -2.20 -11.67 -3.55
CA ALA A 128 -1.56 -12.01 -4.82
C ALA A 128 -1.67 -13.52 -5.10
N SER A 129 -1.59 -13.92 -6.38
CA SER A 129 -1.63 -15.32 -6.76
C SER A 129 -0.37 -16.05 -6.29
N GLU A 130 -0.48 -17.36 -6.02
CA GLU A 130 0.68 -18.19 -5.69
C GLU A 130 1.73 -18.19 -6.82
N ALA A 131 1.29 -18.15 -8.07
CA ALA A 131 2.17 -18.09 -9.22
C ALA A 131 2.98 -16.79 -9.29
N ASP A 132 2.38 -15.65 -8.94
CA ASP A 132 3.07 -14.37 -8.91
C ASP A 132 4.01 -14.27 -7.70
N ILE A 133 3.58 -14.77 -6.54
CA ILE A 133 4.42 -14.85 -5.34
C ILE A 133 5.70 -15.65 -5.59
N GLN A 134 5.62 -16.76 -6.32
CA GLN A 134 6.78 -17.58 -6.67
C GLN A 134 7.79 -16.86 -7.58
N GLN A 135 7.38 -15.80 -8.26
CA GLN A 135 8.25 -14.98 -9.11
C GLN A 135 8.96 -13.85 -8.36
N ILE A 136 8.59 -13.59 -7.10
CA ILE A 136 9.22 -12.54 -6.29
C ILE A 136 10.71 -12.86 -6.11
N ASN A 137 11.54 -11.91 -6.49
CA ASN A 137 12.99 -11.99 -6.36
C ASN A 137 13.55 -10.72 -5.71
N VAL A 138 13.48 -10.67 -4.39
CA VAL A 138 14.01 -9.58 -3.57
C VAL A 138 15.15 -10.08 -2.69
N LYS A 139 16.14 -9.22 -2.38
CA LYS A 139 17.31 -9.59 -1.58
C LYS A 139 16.95 -9.97 -0.14
N ASN A 140 15.98 -9.27 0.45
CA ASN A 140 15.59 -9.43 1.84
C ASN A 140 14.34 -10.31 2.00
N GLN A 141 14.31 -11.47 1.34
CA GLN A 141 13.17 -12.41 1.40
C GLN A 141 12.77 -12.82 2.83
N SER A 142 13.71 -12.81 3.77
CA SER A 142 13.41 -13.13 5.18
C SER A 142 12.45 -12.14 5.84
N LYS A 143 12.28 -10.95 5.27
CA LYS A 143 11.31 -9.95 5.74
C LYS A 143 9.93 -10.13 5.11
N LEU A 144 9.77 -11.02 4.13
CA LEU A 144 8.52 -11.20 3.39
C LEU A 144 7.71 -12.36 3.95
N ILE A 145 6.46 -12.08 4.31
CA ILE A 145 5.43 -13.06 4.65
C ILE A 145 4.32 -12.92 3.62
N THR A 146 3.86 -14.03 3.04
CA THR A 146 2.85 -13.99 1.99
C THR A 146 1.64 -14.86 2.34
N PHE A 147 0.45 -14.35 2.05
CA PHE A 147 -0.80 -15.10 2.07
C PHE A 147 -1.43 -15.02 0.69
N SER A 148 -1.32 -16.10 -0.08
CA SER A 148 -1.82 -16.11 -1.46
C SER A 148 -3.35 -16.10 -1.52
N ALA A 149 -3.90 -15.68 -2.65
CA ALA A 149 -5.34 -15.76 -2.91
C ALA A 149 -5.86 -17.20 -2.79
N GLU A 150 -5.04 -18.21 -3.17
CA GLU A 150 -5.34 -19.63 -3.05
C GLU A 150 -5.40 -20.07 -1.58
N GLU A 151 -4.43 -19.70 -0.77
CA GLU A 151 -4.41 -19.99 0.66
C GLU A 151 -5.62 -19.41 1.39
N LEU A 152 -5.96 -18.15 1.08
CA LEU A 152 -7.12 -17.49 1.67
C LEU A 152 -8.43 -18.19 1.31
N ARG A 153 -8.62 -18.59 0.03
CA ARG A 153 -9.80 -19.35 -0.43
C ARG A 153 -9.91 -20.71 0.24
N ASN A 154 -8.80 -21.40 0.40
CA ASN A 154 -8.74 -22.74 0.98
C ASN A 154 -8.66 -22.72 2.51
N ASN A 155 -8.62 -21.54 3.12
CA ASN A 155 -8.44 -21.37 4.57
C ASN A 155 -7.20 -22.10 5.11
N SER A 156 -6.11 -22.07 4.34
CA SER A 156 -4.78 -22.62 4.64
C SER A 156 -3.77 -21.50 4.97
N GLY A 157 -2.54 -21.85 5.28
CA GLY A 157 -1.48 -20.88 5.58
C GLY A 157 -1.58 -20.23 6.96
N ARG A 158 -2.46 -20.72 7.84
CA ARG A 158 -2.67 -20.13 9.18
C ARG A 158 -1.43 -20.19 10.07
N GLU A 159 -0.57 -21.17 9.86
CA GLU A 159 0.71 -21.32 10.57
C GLU A 159 1.66 -20.14 10.34
N LYS A 160 1.48 -19.41 9.23
CA LYS A 160 2.26 -18.19 8.93
C LYS A 160 1.89 -17.01 9.83
N LEU A 161 0.72 -17.05 10.48
CA LEU A 161 0.31 -16.00 11.42
C LEU A 161 1.27 -15.91 12.62
N ASP A 162 1.87 -17.03 13.02
CA ASP A 162 2.85 -17.08 14.10
C ASP A 162 4.20 -16.46 13.73
N LEU A 163 4.43 -16.22 12.43
CA LEU A 163 5.63 -15.53 11.93
C LEU A 163 5.50 -14.00 12.00
N ILE A 164 4.28 -13.49 12.18
CA ILE A 164 4.03 -12.05 12.18
C ILE A 164 4.57 -11.43 13.47
N GLU A 165 5.59 -10.59 13.34
CA GLU A 165 6.11 -9.78 14.45
C GLU A 165 5.08 -8.72 14.84
N THR A 166 4.65 -8.71 16.09
CA THR A 166 3.56 -7.86 16.57
C THR A 166 4.01 -6.77 17.55
N ASP A 167 5.28 -6.74 17.92
CA ASP A 167 5.82 -5.76 18.87
C ASP A 167 6.09 -4.39 18.21
N VAL A 168 6.10 -4.34 16.88
CA VAL A 168 6.24 -3.11 16.11
C VAL A 168 4.90 -2.64 15.54
N PRO A 169 4.72 -1.33 15.30
CA PRO A 169 3.48 -0.82 14.73
C PRO A 169 3.33 -1.22 13.26
N PHE A 170 2.07 -1.23 12.80
CA PHE A 170 1.72 -1.57 11.42
C PHE A 170 1.33 -0.32 10.63
N TYR A 171 1.81 -0.27 9.38
CA TYR A 171 1.28 0.56 8.32
C TYR A 171 0.51 -0.34 7.35
N ILE A 172 -0.72 0.04 6.96
CA ILE A 172 -1.59 -0.78 6.11
C ILE A 172 -1.77 -0.08 4.77
N SER A 173 -1.45 -0.78 3.69
CA SER A 173 -1.73 -0.36 2.31
C SER A 173 -2.75 -1.29 1.69
N ILE A 174 -3.74 -0.72 1.00
CA ILE A 174 -4.82 -1.49 0.37
C ILE A 174 -4.96 -1.03 -1.08
N ASP A 175 -4.63 -1.92 -2.04
CA ASP A 175 -5.11 -1.74 -3.40
C ASP A 175 -6.51 -2.35 -3.54
N LYS A 176 -7.43 -1.54 -4.06
CA LYS A 176 -8.83 -1.96 -4.22
C LYS A 176 -9.00 -3.03 -5.30
N ASP A 177 -7.99 -3.24 -6.14
CA ASP A 177 -8.02 -4.29 -7.16
C ASP A 177 -7.93 -5.72 -6.59
N ILE A 178 -7.60 -5.88 -5.31
CA ILE A 178 -7.73 -7.15 -4.60
C ILE A 178 -9.18 -7.65 -4.59
N LEU A 179 -10.14 -6.73 -4.65
CA LEU A 179 -11.57 -7.04 -4.59
C LEU A 179 -12.10 -7.57 -5.94
N ASP A 180 -13.14 -8.40 -5.84
CA ASP A 180 -13.88 -8.83 -7.01
C ASP A 180 -14.60 -7.64 -7.68
N LYS A 181 -14.69 -7.66 -9.02
CA LYS A 181 -15.37 -6.64 -9.85
C LYS A 181 -16.83 -6.37 -9.47
N HIS A 182 -17.45 -7.28 -8.73
CA HIS A 182 -18.78 -7.05 -8.18
C HIS A 182 -18.84 -5.90 -7.17
N TYR A 183 -17.73 -5.61 -6.48
CA TYR A 183 -17.66 -4.58 -5.44
C TYR A 183 -17.14 -3.25 -5.97
N ILE A 184 -16.18 -3.29 -6.87
CA ILE A 184 -15.55 -2.12 -7.46
C ILE A 184 -14.93 -2.48 -8.81
N GLU A 185 -14.90 -1.54 -9.73
CA GLU A 185 -14.16 -1.66 -11.00
C GLU A 185 -12.91 -0.77 -10.94
N THR A 186 -11.76 -1.35 -11.28
CA THR A 186 -10.48 -0.65 -11.36
C THR A 186 -9.92 -0.74 -12.78
N ASN A 187 -8.92 0.06 -13.09
CA ASN A 187 -8.22 0.03 -14.38
C ASN A 187 -7.15 -1.08 -14.48
N TRP A 188 -6.96 -1.85 -13.41
CA TRP A 188 -6.01 -2.97 -13.34
C TRP A 188 -6.72 -4.33 -13.37
N SER A 189 -5.96 -5.41 -13.60
CA SER A 189 -6.47 -6.76 -13.36
C SER A 189 -6.88 -6.91 -11.90
N GLN A 190 -7.98 -7.62 -11.65
CA GLN A 190 -8.57 -7.68 -10.31
C GLN A 190 -8.60 -9.10 -9.76
N GLY A 191 -8.48 -9.16 -8.45
CA GLY A 191 -8.68 -10.35 -7.66
C GLY A 191 -10.16 -10.75 -7.53
N HIS A 192 -10.40 -11.69 -6.65
CA HIS A 192 -11.74 -12.23 -6.38
C HIS A 192 -12.09 -12.18 -4.89
N MET A 193 -11.42 -11.33 -4.11
CA MET A 193 -11.71 -11.20 -2.69
C MET A 193 -13.06 -10.51 -2.49
N SER A 194 -13.88 -11.04 -1.59
CA SER A 194 -15.09 -10.34 -1.19
C SER A 194 -14.78 -9.22 -0.20
N LEU A 195 -15.59 -8.16 -0.21
CA LEU A 195 -15.45 -7.06 0.76
C LEU A 195 -15.51 -7.58 2.21
N GLY A 196 -16.40 -8.54 2.51
CA GLY A 196 -16.49 -9.15 3.84
C GLY A 196 -15.23 -9.91 4.25
N MET A 197 -14.51 -10.53 3.30
CA MET A 197 -13.22 -11.15 3.59
C MET A 197 -12.16 -10.10 3.91
N LEU A 198 -12.06 -9.05 3.11
CA LEU A 198 -11.12 -7.94 3.37
C LEU A 198 -11.37 -7.32 4.75
N GLU A 199 -12.64 -7.02 5.09
CA GLU A 199 -13.01 -6.51 6.42
C GLU A 199 -12.61 -7.48 7.54
N HIS A 200 -12.79 -8.78 7.33
CA HIS A 200 -12.41 -9.79 8.32
C HIS A 200 -10.90 -9.80 8.57
N LEU A 201 -10.11 -9.77 7.49
CA LEU A 201 -8.66 -9.75 7.57
C LEU A 201 -8.13 -8.45 8.19
N LEU A 202 -8.70 -7.30 7.83
CA LEU A 202 -8.38 -6.01 8.45
C LEU A 202 -8.63 -6.00 9.96
N LYS A 203 -9.72 -6.62 10.42
CA LYS A 203 -10.04 -6.71 11.86
C LYS A 203 -8.95 -7.41 12.68
N PHE A 204 -8.20 -8.33 12.07
CA PHE A 204 -7.07 -8.99 12.74
C PHE A 204 -5.99 -7.96 13.14
N PHE A 205 -5.70 -6.98 12.29
CA PHE A 205 -4.71 -5.95 12.58
C PHE A 205 -5.30 -4.80 13.41
N LEU A 206 -6.53 -4.38 13.13
CA LEU A 206 -7.14 -3.20 13.75
C LEU A 206 -7.52 -3.40 15.22
N LYS A 207 -7.80 -4.64 15.65
CA LYS A 207 -8.35 -4.90 16.98
C LYS A 207 -7.32 -4.73 18.11
N ASP A 208 -6.13 -5.31 17.96
CA ASP A 208 -5.17 -5.46 19.06
C ASP A 208 -3.75 -4.98 18.67
N LYS A 209 -3.58 -4.40 17.49
CA LYS A 209 -2.28 -3.96 16.98
C LYS A 209 -2.18 -2.43 16.97
N LYS A 210 -0.97 -1.93 17.05
CA LYS A 210 -0.73 -0.50 16.91
C LYS A 210 -0.65 -0.13 15.43
N ILE A 211 -1.66 0.54 14.93
CA ILE A 211 -1.69 1.06 13.56
C ILE A 211 -1.15 2.49 13.54
N ILE A 212 -0.36 2.82 12.53
CA ILE A 212 0.24 4.15 12.34
C ILE A 212 -0.11 4.79 10.99
N GLY A 213 -0.89 4.15 10.17
CA GLY A 213 -1.38 4.65 8.89
C GLY A 213 -1.99 3.53 8.09
#